data_74cb1939dd26cce3a8c5e72a5b696784
#
_entry.id   74cb1939dd26cce3a8c5e72a5b696784
#
_cell.length_a   1.000
_cell.length_b   1.000
_cell.length_c   1.000
_cell.angle_alpha   90.00
_cell.angle_beta   90.00
_cell.angle_gamma   90.00
#
_symmetry.space_group_name_H-M   'P 1'
#
loop_
_entity.id
_entity.type
_entity.pdbx_description
1 polymer ?
#
loop_
_entity_poly.entity_id
_entity_poly.type
_entity_poly.pdbx_seq_one_letter_code
_entity_poly.pdbx_strand_id
1 'polypeptide(L)'
;AFDKLYEMDSTLLFGETSEITGGEHLVKARCANDAVAEKFMFMFNRYQDMIERFKTDDLSDSQPTKGNIEGGLTTIEEKALGNIQKIGKKCVVDGVLDKAEMPTSKGLWFMDSSSAAAEMVTLCAASGYVAHLFPTGQGNIIGNPILPVIKVCANPRTVRTMSEHVDVDVTGLLKRDINMDQAGDMLLESLIHTSNGRMTAAEILGHQEFVLTRLYESA
;
A
#
# COMPACT_ATOMS: atom_id res chain seq x y z
N ALA A 1 1.82 6.06 -11.62
CA ALA A 1 0.54 6.63 -11.16
C ALA A 1 0.76 7.67 -10.05
N PHE A 2 1.43 7.34 -8.93
CA PHE A 2 1.56 8.25 -7.77
C PHE A 2 2.18 9.61 -8.14
N ASP A 3 3.28 9.65 -8.90
CA ASP A 3 3.88 10.93 -9.31
C ASP A 3 2.91 11.81 -10.10
N LYS A 4 2.08 11.20 -10.98
CA LYS A 4 1.07 11.95 -11.73
C LYS A 4 -0.06 12.48 -10.84
N LEU A 5 -0.54 11.65 -9.90
CA LEU A 5 -1.56 12.07 -8.93
C LEU A 5 -1.04 13.16 -8.00
N TYR A 6 0.22 13.08 -7.59
CA TYR A 6 0.86 14.10 -6.76
C TYR A 6 0.96 15.43 -7.49
N GLU A 7 1.37 15.42 -8.76
CA GLU A 7 1.40 16.61 -9.63
C GLU A 7 -0.01 17.20 -9.90
N MET A 8 -1.08 16.41 -9.72
CA MET A 8 -2.48 16.85 -9.79
C MET A 8 -3.05 17.33 -8.44
N ASP A 9 -2.21 17.59 -7.46
CA ASP A 9 -2.61 18.01 -6.12
C ASP A 9 -3.56 17.03 -5.39
N SER A 10 -3.43 15.74 -5.64
CA SER A 10 -4.20 14.71 -4.94
C SER A 10 -3.71 14.50 -3.51
N THR A 11 -4.58 14.01 -2.64
CA THR A 11 -4.20 13.54 -1.31
C THR A 11 -3.92 12.04 -1.40
N LEU A 12 -2.67 11.67 -1.19
CA LEU A 12 -2.16 10.31 -1.34
C LEU A 12 -1.75 9.72 0.01
N LEU A 13 -1.87 8.41 0.15
CA LEU A 13 -1.49 7.68 1.35
C LEU A 13 -0.64 6.46 1.00
N PHE A 14 0.35 6.19 1.82
CA PHE A 14 0.96 4.88 1.95
C PHE A 14 1.11 4.52 3.44
N GLY A 15 1.26 3.24 3.72
CA GLY A 15 1.34 2.74 5.10
C GLY A 15 2.08 1.42 5.16
N GLU A 16 1.59 0.51 6.04
CA GLU A 16 2.20 -0.80 6.29
C GLU A 16 3.60 -0.67 6.89
N THR A 17 3.66 -0.16 8.13
CA THR A 17 4.90 0.19 8.84
C THR A 17 5.90 -0.97 8.89
N SER A 18 5.44 -2.21 9.06
CA SER A 18 6.30 -3.40 9.00
C SER A 18 7.02 -3.55 7.66
N GLU A 19 6.36 -3.21 6.56
CA GLU A 19 6.86 -3.41 5.20
C GLU A 19 7.84 -2.33 4.73
N ILE A 20 8.19 -1.37 5.58
CA ILE A 20 9.27 -0.39 5.33
C ILE A 20 10.47 -0.61 6.26
N THR A 21 10.43 -1.64 7.11
CA THR A 21 11.53 -1.98 8.02
C THR A 21 12.80 -2.31 7.24
N GLY A 22 13.91 -1.62 7.59
CA GLY A 22 15.18 -1.67 6.86
C GLY A 22 15.31 -0.63 5.73
N GLY A 23 14.19 -0.03 5.30
CA GLY A 23 14.12 1.05 4.31
C GLY A 23 13.64 2.39 4.85
N GLU A 24 13.38 2.50 6.16
CA GLU A 24 12.83 3.69 6.82
C GLU A 24 13.68 4.94 6.60
N HIS A 25 15.00 4.80 6.51
CA HIS A 25 15.91 5.90 6.24
C HIS A 25 15.65 6.56 4.87
N LEU A 26 15.19 5.80 3.88
CA LEU A 26 14.83 6.31 2.54
C LEU A 26 13.53 7.11 2.58
N VAL A 27 12.56 6.67 3.38
CA VAL A 27 11.30 7.41 3.60
C VAL A 27 11.61 8.70 4.36
N LYS A 28 12.41 8.63 5.45
CA LYS A 28 12.85 9.79 6.22
C LYS A 28 13.52 10.85 5.34
N ALA A 29 14.40 10.43 4.43
CA ALA A 29 15.10 11.33 3.52
C ALA A 29 14.17 12.05 2.51
N ARG A 30 12.93 11.55 2.35
CA ARG A 30 11.90 12.12 1.47
C ARG A 30 10.87 12.95 2.22
N CYS A 31 10.98 13.13 3.53
CA CYS A 31 10.08 13.99 4.30
C CYS A 31 10.28 15.47 3.93
N ALA A 32 9.18 16.21 3.88
CA ALA A 32 9.16 17.61 3.46
C ALA A 32 9.99 18.54 4.37
N ASN A 33 10.12 18.17 5.64
CA ASN A 33 10.89 18.92 6.64
C ASN A 33 11.22 18.05 7.85
N ASP A 34 12.03 18.57 8.76
CA ASP A 34 12.49 17.86 9.95
C ASP A 34 11.34 17.43 10.88
N ALA A 35 10.31 18.25 11.04
CA ALA A 35 9.17 17.90 11.90
C ALA A 35 8.40 16.70 11.37
N VAL A 36 8.22 16.59 10.05
CA VAL A 36 7.61 15.41 9.41
C VAL A 36 8.51 14.19 9.57
N ALA A 37 9.82 14.37 9.39
CA ALA A 37 10.80 13.30 9.55
C ALA A 37 10.86 12.77 11.00
N GLU A 38 10.78 13.65 11.98
CA GLU A 38 10.74 13.29 13.41
C GLU A 38 9.44 12.55 13.76
N LYS A 39 8.27 13.03 13.29
CA LYS A 39 6.98 12.35 13.50
C LYS A 39 6.98 10.97 12.83
N PHE A 40 7.52 10.86 11.61
CA PHE A 40 7.68 9.58 10.92
C PHE A 40 8.51 8.59 11.73
N MET A 41 9.71 9.00 12.15
CA MET A 41 10.58 8.13 12.95
C MET A 41 9.97 7.78 14.31
N PHE A 42 9.23 8.69 14.94
CA PHE A 42 8.49 8.40 16.17
C PHE A 42 7.47 7.27 15.94
N MET A 43 6.66 7.34 14.88
CA MET A 43 5.68 6.31 14.57
C MET A 43 6.33 4.98 14.22
N PHE A 44 7.40 5.02 13.41
CA PHE A 44 8.18 3.83 13.07
C PHE A 44 8.78 3.15 14.31
N ASN A 45 9.44 3.92 15.17
CA ASN A 45 10.04 3.38 16.41
C ASN A 45 8.96 2.85 17.36
N ARG A 46 7.81 3.53 17.48
CA ARG A 46 6.67 3.03 18.27
C ARG A 46 6.24 1.63 17.81
N TYR A 47 6.22 1.40 16.50
CA TYR A 47 5.92 0.08 15.95
C TYR A 47 7.00 -0.95 16.30
N GLN A 48 8.29 -0.61 16.18
CA GLN A 48 9.39 -1.51 16.56
C GLN A 48 9.36 -1.83 18.07
N ASP A 49 9.16 -0.83 18.92
CA ASP A 49 9.04 -1.00 20.37
C ASP A 49 7.86 -1.93 20.73
N MET A 50 6.76 -1.86 19.98
CA MET A 50 5.62 -2.75 20.16
C MET A 50 6.01 -4.20 19.87
N ILE A 51 6.68 -4.47 18.75
CA ILE A 51 7.15 -5.81 18.36
C ILE A 51 8.09 -6.36 19.44
N GLU A 52 9.07 -5.58 19.88
CA GLU A 52 10.02 -5.99 20.93
C GLU A 52 9.34 -6.27 22.27
N ARG A 53 8.36 -5.42 22.65
CA ARG A 53 7.63 -5.55 23.93
C ARG A 53 6.82 -6.83 24.00
N PHE A 54 6.13 -7.17 22.93
CA PHE A 54 5.27 -8.35 22.91
C PHE A 54 6.03 -9.64 22.63
N LYS A 55 7.26 -9.57 22.10
CA LYS A 55 8.13 -10.72 21.78
C LYS A 55 7.39 -11.85 21.05
N THR A 56 6.37 -11.49 20.29
CA THR A 56 5.47 -12.47 19.68
C THR A 56 6.01 -13.00 18.37
N ASP A 57 6.77 -12.15 17.64
CA ASP A 57 7.35 -12.53 16.36
C ASP A 57 8.62 -11.73 16.07
N ASP A 58 9.59 -12.37 15.46
CA ASP A 58 10.57 -11.70 14.62
C ASP A 58 9.87 -11.35 13.29
N LEU A 59 9.92 -10.09 12.86
CA LEU A 59 9.32 -9.69 11.57
C LEU A 59 9.84 -10.50 10.40
N SER A 60 11.09 -10.98 10.48
CA SER A 60 11.69 -11.85 9.47
C SER A 60 11.07 -13.26 9.41
N ASP A 61 10.36 -13.70 10.44
CA ASP A 61 9.64 -14.97 10.44
C ASP A 61 8.31 -14.89 9.69
N SER A 62 7.71 -13.70 9.62
CA SER A 62 6.40 -13.47 8.98
C SER A 62 6.49 -12.79 7.61
N GLN A 63 7.58 -12.08 7.35
CA GLN A 63 7.82 -11.33 6.12
C GLN A 63 9.30 -11.49 5.65
N PRO A 64 9.55 -11.78 4.40
CA PRO A 64 8.61 -12.08 3.31
C PRO A 64 7.83 -13.39 3.51
N THR A 65 6.61 -13.46 2.96
CA THR A 65 5.82 -14.70 2.97
C THR A 65 6.50 -15.77 2.12
N LYS A 66 6.12 -17.05 2.34
CA LYS A 66 6.63 -18.19 1.52
C LYS A 66 6.49 -17.93 0.02
N GLY A 67 5.36 -17.38 -0.42
CA GLY A 67 5.16 -17.05 -1.84
C GLY A 67 6.05 -15.91 -2.34
N ASN A 68 6.42 -14.96 -1.49
CA ASN A 68 7.42 -13.94 -1.83
C ASN A 68 8.80 -14.58 -2.02
N ILE A 69 9.21 -15.48 -1.11
CA ILE A 69 10.50 -16.18 -1.16
C ILE A 69 10.59 -17.07 -2.41
N GLU A 70 9.54 -17.82 -2.71
CA GLU A 70 9.44 -18.61 -3.95
C GLU A 70 9.54 -17.75 -5.22
N GLY A 71 9.07 -16.50 -5.14
CA GLY A 71 9.18 -15.48 -6.19
C GLY A 71 10.54 -14.78 -6.25
N GLY A 72 11.49 -15.11 -5.36
CA GLY A 72 12.84 -14.54 -5.34
C GLY A 72 13.01 -13.33 -4.41
N LEU A 73 12.00 -12.96 -3.61
CA LEU A 73 12.08 -11.92 -2.60
C LEU A 73 12.44 -12.55 -1.25
N THR A 74 13.69 -12.41 -0.81
CA THR A 74 14.25 -13.27 0.25
C THR A 74 14.41 -12.59 1.60
N THR A 75 14.48 -11.25 1.65
CA THR A 75 14.67 -10.49 2.89
C THR A 75 13.60 -9.41 3.09
N ILE A 76 13.43 -8.97 4.35
CA ILE A 76 12.50 -7.89 4.69
C ILE A 76 12.96 -6.56 4.08
N GLU A 77 14.26 -6.32 3.99
CA GLU A 77 14.85 -5.12 3.39
C GLU A 77 14.56 -5.06 1.88
N GLU A 78 14.69 -6.18 1.17
CA GLU A 78 14.33 -6.25 -0.25
C GLU A 78 12.85 -5.94 -0.45
N LYS A 79 11.98 -6.44 0.44
CA LYS A 79 10.56 -6.15 0.42
C LYS A 79 10.30 -4.65 0.68
N ALA A 80 10.98 -4.06 1.68
CA ALA A 80 10.87 -2.63 2.00
C ALA A 80 11.30 -1.75 0.82
N LEU A 81 12.41 -2.07 0.15
CA LEU A 81 12.85 -1.34 -1.04
C LEU A 81 11.79 -1.38 -2.16
N GLY A 82 11.14 -2.54 -2.37
CA GLY A 82 10.04 -2.68 -3.32
C GLY A 82 8.83 -1.83 -2.95
N ASN A 83 8.46 -1.78 -1.67
CA ASN A 83 7.33 -1.00 -1.18
C ASN A 83 7.56 0.50 -1.33
N ILE A 84 8.76 0.99 -1.04
CA ILE A 84 9.11 2.40 -1.19
C ILE A 84 9.03 2.86 -2.66
N GLN A 85 9.23 1.96 -3.63
CA GLN A 85 9.06 2.30 -5.05
C GLN A 85 7.58 2.57 -5.42
N LYS A 86 6.61 2.05 -4.66
CA LYS A 86 5.18 2.26 -4.93
C LYS A 86 4.76 3.73 -4.83
N ILE A 87 5.43 4.51 -3.97
CA ILE A 87 5.12 5.93 -3.75
C ILE A 87 5.71 6.88 -4.80
N GLY A 88 6.20 6.36 -5.92
CA GLY A 88 6.78 7.15 -6.98
C GLY A 88 8.19 7.71 -6.67
N LYS A 89 8.71 8.53 -7.56
CA LYS A 89 10.07 9.11 -7.44
C LYS A 89 10.08 10.59 -7.06
N LYS A 90 9.01 11.31 -7.40
CA LYS A 90 8.91 12.76 -7.22
C LYS A 90 8.15 13.16 -5.95
N CYS A 91 7.30 12.28 -5.44
CA CYS A 91 6.51 12.57 -4.24
C CYS A 91 7.40 12.82 -3.03
N VAL A 92 7.10 13.87 -2.32
CA VAL A 92 7.65 14.19 -1.00
C VAL A 92 6.65 13.74 0.06
N VAL A 93 7.10 13.24 1.20
CA VAL A 93 6.22 12.89 2.31
C VAL A 93 5.84 14.17 3.06
N ASP A 94 4.63 14.66 2.81
CA ASP A 94 4.14 15.94 3.31
C ASP A 94 3.66 15.85 4.76
N GLY A 95 3.29 14.66 5.22
CA GLY A 95 2.84 14.47 6.58
C GLY A 95 2.78 13.01 7.02
N VAL A 96 2.50 12.84 8.31
CA VAL A 96 2.41 11.54 8.99
C VAL A 96 1.13 11.47 9.79
N LEU A 97 0.41 10.38 9.65
CA LEU A 97 -0.88 10.10 10.29
C LEU A 97 -0.74 8.96 11.30
N ASP A 98 -1.46 9.06 12.39
CA ASP A 98 -1.78 7.90 13.23
C ASP A 98 -2.91 7.08 12.59
N LYS A 99 -3.21 5.91 13.13
CA LYS A 99 -4.26 5.00 12.64
C LYS A 99 -5.60 5.74 12.49
N ALA A 100 -6.15 5.71 11.27
CA ALA A 100 -7.40 6.39 10.93
C ALA A 100 -7.42 7.93 11.10
N GLU A 101 -6.28 8.56 11.32
CA GLU A 101 -6.18 10.03 11.32
C GLU A 101 -6.42 10.57 9.91
N MET A 102 -7.17 11.67 9.79
CA MET A 102 -7.45 12.30 8.51
C MET A 102 -6.30 13.23 8.09
N PRO A 103 -5.90 13.25 6.81
CA PRO A 103 -4.94 14.23 6.29
C PRO A 103 -5.53 15.65 6.37
N THR A 104 -4.68 16.62 6.67
CA THR A 104 -5.10 18.03 6.82
C THR A 104 -4.80 18.87 5.58
N SER A 105 -4.12 18.33 4.60
CA SER A 105 -3.75 18.98 3.34
C SER A 105 -3.60 17.97 2.20
N LYS A 106 -3.45 18.49 1.00
CA LYS A 106 -3.01 17.69 -0.16
C LYS A 106 -1.58 17.23 0.01
N GLY A 107 -1.16 16.26 -0.79
CA GLY A 107 0.18 15.72 -0.82
C GLY A 107 0.25 14.26 -0.42
N LEU A 108 1.44 13.72 -0.20
CA LEU A 108 1.68 12.34 0.19
C LEU A 108 1.80 12.20 1.71
N TRP A 109 0.98 11.34 2.29
CA TRP A 109 0.95 11.06 3.72
C TRP A 109 1.38 9.63 4.01
N PHE A 110 2.16 9.44 5.08
CA PHE A 110 2.40 8.13 5.66
C PHE A 110 1.43 7.88 6.81
N MET A 111 0.80 6.70 6.87
CA MET A 111 -0.01 6.27 8.02
C MET A 111 0.66 5.08 8.71
N ASP A 112 0.84 5.18 10.03
CA ASP A 112 1.22 4.03 10.83
C ASP A 112 0.10 2.99 10.83
N SER A 113 0.36 1.85 10.20
CA SER A 113 -0.61 0.76 10.04
C SER A 113 0.07 -0.59 9.97
N SER A 114 -0.69 -1.64 10.27
CA SER A 114 -0.21 -3.01 10.08
C SER A 114 -0.20 -3.40 8.59
N SER A 115 0.51 -4.47 8.26
CA SER A 115 0.51 -5.09 6.92
C SER A 115 -0.68 -6.03 6.67
N ALA A 116 -1.62 -6.12 7.63
CA ALA A 116 -2.86 -6.85 7.43
C ALA A 116 -3.76 -6.09 6.44
N ALA A 117 -3.93 -6.63 5.24
CA ALA A 117 -4.58 -5.94 4.13
C ALA A 117 -5.98 -5.39 4.48
N ALA A 118 -6.82 -6.18 5.14
CA ALA A 118 -8.17 -5.75 5.52
C ALA A 118 -8.14 -4.60 6.55
N GLU A 119 -7.17 -4.60 7.48
CA GLU A 119 -6.99 -3.51 8.45
C GLU A 119 -6.52 -2.24 7.73
N MET A 120 -5.50 -2.32 6.88
CA MET A 120 -4.98 -1.17 6.14
C MET A 120 -6.08 -0.52 5.28
N VAL A 121 -6.86 -1.31 4.53
CA VAL A 121 -7.96 -0.80 3.71
C VAL A 121 -9.04 -0.14 4.57
N THR A 122 -9.37 -0.73 5.73
CA THR A 122 -10.34 -0.15 6.68
C THR A 122 -9.84 1.17 7.26
N LEU A 123 -8.56 1.26 7.62
CA LEU A 123 -7.95 2.51 8.10
C LEU A 123 -7.94 3.60 7.03
N CYS A 124 -7.66 3.24 5.76
CA CYS A 124 -7.76 4.18 4.64
C CYS A 124 -9.18 4.73 4.49
N ALA A 125 -10.20 3.86 4.55
CA ALA A 125 -11.59 4.29 4.49
C ALA A 125 -11.97 5.21 5.66
N ALA A 126 -11.55 4.86 6.87
CA ALA A 126 -11.81 5.66 8.08
C ALA A 126 -11.13 7.04 8.02
N SER A 127 -9.98 7.15 7.35
CA SER A 127 -9.26 8.43 7.15
C SER A 127 -9.83 9.29 6.02
N GLY A 128 -10.93 8.85 5.37
CA GLY A 128 -11.61 9.61 4.33
C GLY A 128 -11.02 9.46 2.92
N TYR A 129 -10.13 8.51 2.69
CA TYR A 129 -9.68 8.18 1.34
C TYR A 129 -10.80 7.50 0.55
N VAL A 130 -10.87 7.78 -0.75
CA VAL A 130 -12.02 7.44 -1.60
C VAL A 130 -11.74 6.30 -2.59
N ALA A 131 -10.49 5.87 -2.70
CA ALA A 131 -10.07 4.71 -3.49
C ALA A 131 -8.76 4.15 -2.94
N HIS A 132 -8.57 2.83 -3.05
CA HIS A 132 -7.36 2.14 -2.65
C HIS A 132 -6.72 1.45 -3.86
N LEU A 133 -5.47 1.80 -4.17
CA LEU A 133 -4.67 1.12 -5.19
C LEU A 133 -3.90 -0.02 -4.54
N PHE A 134 -4.23 -1.25 -4.88
CA PHE A 134 -3.73 -2.45 -4.23
C PHE A 134 -2.82 -3.27 -5.17
N PRO A 135 -1.49 -3.03 -5.18
CA PRO A 135 -0.58 -3.88 -5.94
C PRO A 135 -0.43 -5.24 -5.25
N THR A 136 -0.57 -6.32 -6.01
CA THR A 136 -0.44 -7.68 -5.49
C THR A 136 0.31 -8.59 -6.45
N GLY A 137 1.27 -9.35 -5.94
CA GLY A 137 1.99 -10.37 -6.73
C GLY A 137 1.34 -11.75 -6.66
N GLN A 138 0.71 -12.08 -5.53
CA GLN A 138 0.10 -13.40 -5.29
C GLN A 138 -1.41 -13.43 -5.54
N GLY A 139 -2.02 -12.26 -5.75
CA GLY A 139 -3.46 -12.09 -5.73
C GLY A 139 -3.99 -11.81 -4.32
N ASN A 140 -5.11 -11.11 -4.26
CA ASN A 140 -5.79 -10.77 -3.02
C ASN A 140 -7.26 -10.55 -3.30
N ILE A 141 -8.13 -11.02 -2.40
CA ILE A 141 -9.59 -10.89 -2.53
C ILE A 141 -10.16 -9.67 -1.82
N ILE A 142 -9.38 -9.02 -0.94
CA ILE A 142 -9.87 -7.97 -0.04
C ILE A 142 -10.59 -6.87 -0.82
N GLY A 143 -11.82 -6.59 -0.40
CA GLY A 143 -12.61 -5.43 -0.75
C GLY A 143 -12.87 -4.57 0.48
N ASN A 144 -13.83 -3.66 0.38
CA ASN A 144 -14.31 -2.85 1.50
C ASN A 144 -15.70 -2.31 1.16
N PRO A 145 -16.63 -2.19 2.13
CA PRO A 145 -17.99 -1.78 1.85
C PRO A 145 -18.16 -0.33 1.37
N ILE A 146 -17.20 0.54 1.62
CA ILE A 146 -17.28 1.98 1.32
C ILE A 146 -16.08 2.53 0.55
N LEU A 147 -15.05 1.72 0.32
CA LEU A 147 -13.81 2.13 -0.35
C LEU A 147 -13.53 1.16 -1.51
N PRO A 148 -13.64 1.57 -2.77
CA PRO A 148 -13.24 0.76 -3.92
C PRO A 148 -11.77 0.35 -3.82
N VAL A 149 -11.48 -0.95 -3.99
CA VAL A 149 -10.12 -1.51 -3.96
C VAL A 149 -9.73 -1.98 -5.34
N ILE A 150 -8.91 -1.20 -6.03
CA ILE A 150 -8.43 -1.47 -7.39
C ILE A 150 -7.17 -2.34 -7.31
N LYS A 151 -7.26 -3.59 -7.72
CA LYS A 151 -6.14 -4.53 -7.69
C LYS A 151 -5.34 -4.49 -8.98
N VAL A 152 -4.03 -4.28 -8.85
CA VAL A 152 -3.09 -4.29 -9.97
C VAL A 152 -2.08 -5.43 -9.80
N CYS A 153 -1.85 -6.20 -10.86
CA CYS A 153 -0.97 -7.35 -10.82
C CYS A 153 -0.06 -7.43 -12.04
N ALA A 154 1.24 -7.66 -11.81
CA ALA A 154 2.24 -7.92 -12.85
C ALA A 154 2.60 -9.41 -12.99
N ASN A 155 2.12 -10.30 -12.09
CA ASN A 155 2.44 -11.71 -12.10
C ASN A 155 1.52 -12.47 -13.08
N PRO A 156 2.06 -13.03 -14.19
CA PRO A 156 1.25 -13.72 -15.20
C PRO A 156 0.52 -14.97 -14.67
N ARG A 157 1.10 -15.64 -13.65
CA ARG A 157 0.45 -16.78 -13.02
C ARG A 157 -0.80 -16.33 -12.25
N THR A 158 -0.67 -15.31 -11.45
CA THR A 158 -1.77 -14.74 -10.66
C THR A 158 -2.88 -14.21 -11.56
N VAL A 159 -2.55 -13.41 -12.57
CA VAL A 159 -3.52 -12.90 -13.54
C VAL A 159 -4.30 -14.02 -14.22
N ARG A 160 -3.64 -15.13 -14.55
CA ARG A 160 -4.30 -16.29 -15.15
C ARG A 160 -5.21 -17.05 -14.19
N THR A 161 -4.80 -17.21 -12.92
CA THR A 161 -5.50 -18.06 -11.94
C THR A 161 -6.52 -17.33 -11.09
N MET A 162 -6.45 -15.99 -11.04
CA MET A 162 -7.32 -15.10 -10.28
C MET A 162 -7.77 -13.91 -11.13
N SER A 163 -8.03 -14.14 -12.41
CA SER A 163 -8.37 -13.08 -13.39
C SER A 163 -9.57 -12.25 -12.95
N GLU A 164 -10.55 -12.88 -12.29
CA GLU A 164 -11.76 -12.23 -11.78
C GLU A 164 -11.50 -11.27 -10.61
N HIS A 165 -10.34 -11.36 -9.96
CA HIS A 165 -9.96 -10.51 -8.84
C HIS A 165 -8.99 -9.38 -9.23
N VAL A 166 -8.57 -9.29 -10.49
CA VAL A 166 -7.57 -8.32 -10.96
C VAL A 166 -8.24 -7.25 -11.81
N ASP A 167 -8.16 -6.00 -11.39
CA ASP A 167 -8.71 -4.85 -12.14
C ASP A 167 -7.77 -4.36 -13.23
N VAL A 168 -6.45 -4.40 -12.97
CA VAL A 168 -5.43 -3.90 -13.89
C VAL A 168 -4.32 -4.93 -14.08
N ASP A 169 -4.28 -5.53 -15.27
CA ASP A 169 -3.21 -6.45 -15.68
C ASP A 169 -2.04 -5.66 -16.27
N VAL A 170 -0.93 -5.65 -15.57
CA VAL A 170 0.34 -5.03 -16.01
C VAL A 170 1.44 -6.08 -16.28
N THR A 171 1.07 -7.32 -16.60
CA THR A 171 2.02 -8.41 -16.93
C THR A 171 2.92 -8.07 -18.10
N GLY A 172 2.49 -7.17 -18.98
CA GLY A 172 3.30 -6.64 -20.08
C GLY A 172 4.62 -5.99 -19.62
N LEU A 173 4.71 -5.53 -18.37
CA LEU A 173 5.97 -5.02 -17.80
C LEU A 173 7.07 -6.11 -17.79
N LEU A 174 6.74 -7.31 -17.34
CA LEU A 174 7.69 -8.42 -17.28
C LEU A 174 8.07 -8.94 -18.67
N LYS A 175 7.14 -8.83 -19.65
CA LYS A 175 7.39 -9.19 -21.05
C LYS A 175 8.09 -8.08 -21.83
N ARG A 176 8.22 -6.87 -21.26
CA ARG A 176 8.71 -5.65 -21.92
C ARG A 176 7.82 -5.18 -23.08
N ASP A 177 6.54 -5.55 -23.08
CA ASP A 177 5.54 -5.10 -24.04
C ASP A 177 5.04 -3.68 -23.71
N ILE A 178 5.09 -3.30 -22.43
CA ILE A 178 4.80 -1.97 -21.89
C ILE A 178 5.92 -1.49 -20.99
N ASN A 179 6.06 -0.19 -20.86
CA ASN A 179 6.96 0.45 -19.90
C ASN A 179 6.22 0.90 -18.61
N MET A 180 6.97 1.42 -17.63
CA MET A 180 6.42 1.87 -16.34
C MET A 180 5.42 3.03 -16.48
N ASP A 181 5.62 3.92 -17.44
CA ASP A 181 4.72 5.05 -17.66
C ASP A 181 3.38 4.56 -18.21
N GLN A 182 3.40 3.64 -19.18
CA GLN A 182 2.20 3.00 -19.74
C GLN A 182 1.44 2.22 -18.65
N ALA A 183 2.13 1.44 -17.81
CA ALA A 183 1.49 0.75 -16.70
C ALA A 183 0.89 1.74 -15.68
N GLY A 184 1.57 2.86 -15.44
CA GLY A 184 1.06 3.95 -14.62
C GLY A 184 -0.20 4.59 -15.20
N ASP A 185 -0.28 4.74 -16.53
CA ASP A 185 -1.45 5.27 -17.23
C ASP A 185 -2.63 4.30 -17.15
N MET A 186 -2.40 3.00 -17.35
CA MET A 186 -3.44 1.97 -17.18
C MET A 186 -4.07 2.00 -15.79
N LEU A 187 -3.23 2.16 -14.75
CA LEU A 187 -3.72 2.26 -13.37
C LEU A 187 -4.50 3.56 -13.13
N LEU A 188 -4.03 4.67 -13.67
CA LEU A 188 -4.72 5.97 -13.58
C LEU A 188 -6.06 5.94 -14.33
N GLU A 189 -6.11 5.34 -15.50
CA GLU A 189 -7.35 5.14 -16.27
C GLU A 189 -8.35 4.30 -15.48
N SER A 190 -7.91 3.20 -14.86
CA SER A 190 -8.77 2.38 -14.00
C SER A 190 -9.31 3.19 -12.82
N LEU A 191 -8.48 4.02 -12.16
CA LEU A 191 -8.92 4.90 -11.09
C LEU A 191 -9.98 5.90 -11.58
N ILE A 192 -9.79 6.52 -12.74
CA ILE A 192 -10.75 7.47 -13.33
C ILE A 192 -12.07 6.75 -13.63
N HIS A 193 -12.05 5.57 -14.21
CA HIS A 193 -13.26 4.79 -14.48
C HIS A 193 -13.99 4.42 -13.20
N THR A 194 -13.27 3.98 -12.18
CA THR A 194 -13.84 3.67 -10.86
C THR A 194 -14.46 4.91 -10.22
N SER A 195 -13.79 6.05 -10.29
CA SER A 195 -14.32 7.34 -9.79
C SER A 195 -15.58 7.80 -10.54
N ASN A 196 -15.79 7.31 -11.76
CA ASN A 196 -16.99 7.57 -12.56
C ASN A 196 -18.05 6.45 -12.43
N GLY A 197 -17.93 5.56 -11.44
CA GLY A 197 -18.94 4.57 -11.10
C GLY A 197 -18.73 3.17 -11.68
N ARG A 198 -17.58 2.89 -12.34
CA ARG A 198 -17.23 1.51 -12.68
C ARG A 198 -16.88 0.75 -11.40
N MET A 199 -17.58 -0.34 -11.16
CA MET A 199 -17.29 -1.22 -10.02
C MET A 199 -15.94 -1.92 -10.20
N THR A 200 -15.19 -2.06 -9.11
CA THR A 200 -13.99 -2.90 -9.04
C THR A 200 -14.36 -4.39 -9.04
N ALA A 201 -13.39 -5.25 -9.32
CA ALA A 201 -13.56 -6.70 -9.22
C ALA A 201 -14.06 -7.12 -7.83
N ALA A 202 -13.52 -6.52 -6.77
CA ALA A 202 -13.95 -6.80 -5.40
C ALA A 202 -15.42 -6.43 -5.15
N GLU A 203 -15.88 -5.28 -5.64
CA GLU A 203 -17.29 -4.86 -5.53
C GLU A 203 -18.22 -5.78 -6.30
N ILE A 204 -17.86 -6.17 -7.53
CA ILE A 204 -18.65 -7.09 -8.37
C ILE A 204 -18.78 -8.46 -7.69
N LEU A 205 -17.73 -8.94 -7.05
CA LEU A 205 -17.70 -10.23 -6.36
C LEU A 205 -18.30 -10.17 -4.93
N GLY A 206 -18.68 -8.99 -4.46
CA GLY A 206 -19.29 -8.80 -3.15
C GLY A 206 -18.32 -8.92 -1.99
N HIS A 207 -17.02 -8.67 -2.21
CA HIS A 207 -16.01 -8.63 -1.16
C HIS A 207 -16.15 -7.33 -0.37
N GLN A 208 -16.47 -7.46 0.91
CA GLN A 208 -16.78 -6.35 1.81
C GLN A 208 -16.08 -6.54 3.16
N GLU A 209 -14.81 -6.95 3.12
CA GLU A 209 -14.01 -7.19 4.30
C GLU A 209 -13.83 -5.89 5.09
N PHE A 210 -14.16 -5.97 6.36
CA PHE A 210 -14.07 -4.86 7.29
C PHE A 210 -13.49 -5.36 8.61
N VAL A 211 -12.46 -4.68 9.10
CA VAL A 211 -11.79 -5.03 10.35
C VAL A 211 -11.96 -3.91 11.35
N LEU A 212 -12.64 -4.18 12.45
CA LEU A 212 -12.64 -3.28 13.59
C LEU A 212 -11.24 -3.28 14.22
N THR A 213 -10.70 -2.09 14.46
CA THR A 213 -9.45 -1.92 15.18
C THR A 213 -9.56 -2.59 16.55
N ARG A 214 -8.54 -3.36 16.89
CA ARG A 214 -8.50 -4.05 18.19
C ARG A 214 -8.28 -3.04 19.32
N LEU A 215 -8.74 -3.40 20.54
CA LEU A 215 -8.38 -2.68 21.77
C LEU A 215 -6.88 -2.78 22.09
N TYR A 216 -6.22 -3.79 21.53
CA TYR A 216 -4.78 -4.03 21.69
C TYR A 216 -4.10 -3.88 20.34
N GLU A 217 -2.89 -3.32 20.37
CA GLU A 217 -2.05 -3.19 19.19
C GLU A 217 -1.81 -4.56 18.53
N SER A 218 -1.86 -4.61 17.21
CA SER A 218 -1.50 -5.78 16.42
C SER A 218 -0.21 -5.53 15.65
N ALA A 219 0.61 -6.55 15.59
CA ALA A 219 1.84 -6.54 14.82
C ALA A 219 1.57 -6.55 13.31
#